data_efada39488f31ef0a768950bb01a9b77
#
_entry.id   efada39488f31ef0a768950bb01a9b77
#
_cell.length_a   1.000
_cell.length_b   1.000
_cell.length_c   1.000
_cell.angle_alpha   90.00
_cell.angle_beta   90.00
_cell.angle_gamma   90.00
#
_symmetry.space_group_name_H-M   'P 1'
#
loop_
_entity.id
_entity.type
_entity.pdbx_description
1 polymer ?
#
loop_
_entity_poly.entity_id
_entity_poly.type
_entity_poly.pdbx_seq_one_letter_code
_entity_poly.pdbx_strand_id
1 'polypeptide(L)'
;TTPQETCIDLEAQLAEARVDYDAAAQRLRLSIPQAALSRKARGAIDPRLWDQGMNAALFDYQLSLARNDEGRAGGESSNTLFGRMHGGLNLGSWRLRQQFTYNRDRLGQRSWQDGRTYAQRDIQALGGQLLVGDGNTLGELFDGFQFRGVQLSSDEAMLPDSLRAYAPTVRGVAQSNARVVVRQNGFIIYSTYVAPGQFTLDDLYPTANGGDLEVTILEADGRQVRYTQAFSSVPTLLREGRWRYELSAGEYRTGYEDERLRPYFFQGTLARGLSGDFSLYGGVLLGQGYQAGLLGVGKNMLGFGALSLDLSDARTRSDQGHLSGQSLRLLYAKTLERTDTTFRVAGYRYSTPGFRSFPEAVQMQALESNELPFLDRRSELQVDLSQSMGRWGALFFSARQQRYWGSGGQERFVQLGFSGSYRQLSYNLYYNQYRTPFAAPERQLMLSLSIPLGSSGASGMYSVSRGSDQRLYQQASLFGNTLDDRNLDYGVTVDRSDEQGSRGSLNLGYRGRYGRVDLGHSQGEGYEQTNLGLSGGMVAHADGLTLSQPLGETIALVRIPDAEGLALQSQVGVRTDGSGYAVVPSLTPYRSNRLALSLNGLGGDVEVLT
;
A
#
# COMPACT_ATOMS: atom_id res chain seq x y z
N THR A 1 -22.61 31.91 -5.81
CA THR A 1 -22.83 32.42 -7.16
C THR A 1 -23.31 31.28 -8.02
N THR A 2 -24.60 31.26 -8.34
CA THR A 2 -25.23 30.32 -9.27
C THR A 2 -24.46 30.36 -10.59
N PRO A 3 -24.06 29.19 -11.17
CA PRO A 3 -23.51 29.19 -12.53
C PRO A 3 -24.59 29.74 -13.48
N GLN A 4 -24.26 30.74 -14.26
CA GLN A 4 -25.09 31.11 -15.40
C GLN A 4 -25.19 29.87 -16.30
N GLU A 5 -26.38 29.33 -16.41
CA GLU A 5 -26.72 28.29 -17.39
C GLU A 5 -26.53 28.86 -18.79
N THR A 6 -25.36 28.66 -19.35
CA THR A 6 -25.10 28.94 -20.76
C THR A 6 -25.65 27.78 -21.56
N CYS A 7 -26.80 27.97 -22.22
CA CYS A 7 -27.27 27.02 -23.23
C CYS A 7 -26.23 26.94 -24.34
N ILE A 8 -25.69 25.76 -24.57
CA ILE A 8 -24.68 25.52 -25.61
C ILE A 8 -25.39 24.86 -26.79
N ASP A 9 -25.32 25.48 -27.97
CA ASP A 9 -25.70 24.85 -29.22
C ASP A 9 -24.56 23.90 -29.66
N LEU A 10 -24.79 22.61 -29.42
CA LEU A 10 -23.78 21.56 -29.67
C LEU A 10 -23.49 21.39 -31.17
N GLU A 11 -24.52 21.51 -32.02
CA GLU A 11 -24.38 21.35 -33.48
C GLU A 11 -23.64 22.53 -34.11
N ALA A 12 -23.78 23.74 -33.55
CA ALA A 12 -23.02 24.90 -33.98
C ALA A 12 -21.55 24.88 -33.57
N GLN A 13 -21.22 24.21 -32.45
CA GLN A 13 -19.84 24.16 -31.93
C GLN A 13 -19.05 22.97 -32.41
N LEU A 14 -19.71 21.86 -32.73
CA LEU A 14 -19.07 20.62 -33.16
C LEU A 14 -19.61 20.17 -34.51
N ALA A 15 -18.80 20.30 -35.54
CA ALA A 15 -19.13 19.75 -36.86
C ALA A 15 -19.41 18.24 -36.72
N GLU A 16 -20.49 17.78 -37.33
CA GLU A 16 -20.95 16.37 -37.28
C GLU A 16 -21.62 15.94 -35.95
N ALA A 17 -21.75 16.77 -34.93
CA ALA A 17 -22.60 16.47 -33.79
C ALA A 17 -24.09 16.54 -34.23
N ARG A 18 -24.93 15.65 -33.70
CA ARG A 18 -26.37 15.65 -33.92
C ARG A 18 -27.10 15.59 -32.58
N VAL A 19 -28.13 16.39 -32.45
CA VAL A 19 -29.03 16.43 -31.31
C VAL A 19 -30.43 16.06 -31.77
N ASP A 20 -30.93 14.92 -31.34
CA ASP A 20 -32.29 14.44 -31.67
C ASP A 20 -33.09 14.29 -30.37
N TYR A 21 -34.20 15.05 -30.28
CA TYR A 21 -35.08 15.03 -29.13
C TYR A 21 -36.41 14.36 -29.49
N ASP A 22 -36.65 13.17 -28.96
CA ASP A 22 -37.92 12.48 -29.04
C ASP A 22 -38.84 12.97 -27.89
N ALA A 23 -39.75 13.88 -28.21
CA ALA A 23 -40.67 14.46 -27.25
C ALA A 23 -41.69 13.46 -26.69
N ALA A 24 -42.05 12.43 -27.47
CA ALA A 24 -43.02 11.44 -27.06
C ALA A 24 -42.41 10.47 -26.03
N ALA A 25 -41.15 10.13 -26.20
CA ALA A 25 -40.39 9.27 -25.29
C ALA A 25 -39.63 10.06 -24.21
N GLN A 26 -39.68 11.40 -24.23
CA GLN A 26 -38.86 12.30 -23.39
C GLN A 26 -37.38 11.95 -23.39
N ARG A 27 -36.86 11.60 -24.58
CA ARG A 27 -35.48 11.09 -24.74
C ARG A 27 -34.67 12.03 -25.61
N LEU A 28 -33.55 12.52 -25.07
CA LEU A 28 -32.53 13.24 -25.81
C LEU A 28 -31.47 12.25 -26.32
N ARG A 29 -31.23 12.22 -27.64
CA ARG A 29 -30.14 11.46 -28.26
C ARG A 29 -29.08 12.44 -28.73
N LEU A 30 -27.87 12.27 -28.21
CA LEU A 30 -26.69 13.05 -28.62
C LEU A 30 -25.77 12.11 -29.39
N SER A 31 -25.45 12.47 -30.63
CA SER A 31 -24.41 11.82 -31.42
C SER A 31 -23.23 12.77 -31.59
N ILE A 32 -22.09 12.41 -30.99
CA ILE A 32 -20.88 13.22 -30.99
C ILE A 32 -19.75 12.39 -31.61
N PRO A 33 -19.02 12.93 -32.61
CA PRO A 33 -17.86 12.23 -33.19
C PRO A 33 -16.83 11.91 -32.11
N GLN A 34 -16.28 10.69 -32.15
CA GLN A 34 -15.25 10.27 -31.20
C GLN A 34 -14.02 11.18 -31.17
N ALA A 35 -13.67 11.78 -32.30
CA ALA A 35 -12.55 12.72 -32.41
C ALA A 35 -12.78 14.01 -31.60
N ALA A 36 -14.04 14.38 -31.36
CA ALA A 36 -14.43 15.56 -30.58
C ALA A 36 -14.60 15.26 -29.09
N LEU A 37 -14.61 13.99 -28.69
CA LEU A 37 -14.71 13.59 -27.29
C LEU A 37 -13.35 13.68 -26.61
N SER A 38 -13.25 14.50 -25.57
CA SER A 38 -12.07 14.54 -24.72
C SER A 38 -11.99 13.21 -23.94
N ARG A 39 -10.98 12.41 -24.24
CA ARG A 39 -10.71 11.14 -23.53
C ARG A 39 -10.10 11.44 -22.17
N LYS A 40 -10.93 11.77 -21.17
CA LYS A 40 -10.48 11.82 -19.79
C LYS A 40 -10.60 10.42 -19.17
N ALA A 41 -9.55 9.97 -18.52
CA ALA A 41 -9.58 8.70 -17.77
C ALA A 41 -10.66 8.75 -16.69
N ARG A 42 -11.33 7.62 -16.43
CA ARG A 42 -12.36 7.53 -15.39
C ARG A 42 -11.79 7.87 -14.02
N GLY A 43 -12.54 8.65 -13.24
CA GLY A 43 -12.10 9.11 -11.93
C GLY A 43 -10.99 10.17 -11.98
N ALA A 44 -10.64 10.67 -13.17
CA ALA A 44 -9.74 11.79 -13.30
C ALA A 44 -10.39 13.06 -12.76
N ILE A 45 -9.76 13.65 -11.76
CA ILE A 45 -10.08 14.99 -11.27
C ILE A 45 -9.11 15.95 -11.92
N ASP A 46 -9.63 17.04 -12.51
CA ASP A 46 -8.77 18.08 -13.07
C ASP A 46 -7.84 18.61 -11.95
N PRO A 47 -6.51 18.64 -12.17
CA PRO A 47 -5.57 19.14 -11.17
C PRO A 47 -5.87 20.53 -10.65
N ARG A 48 -6.58 21.36 -11.42
CA ARG A 48 -7.03 22.71 -11.00
C ARG A 48 -8.08 22.66 -9.89
N LEU A 49 -8.78 21.54 -9.75
CA LEU A 49 -9.78 21.30 -8.71
C LEU A 49 -9.19 20.62 -7.47
N TRP A 50 -7.90 20.29 -7.47
CA TRP A 50 -7.27 19.71 -6.30
C TRP A 50 -7.17 20.76 -5.21
N ASP A 51 -7.76 20.43 -4.06
CA ASP A 51 -7.67 21.26 -2.88
C ASP A 51 -6.25 21.24 -2.32
N GLN A 52 -5.63 22.41 -2.25
CA GLN A 52 -4.29 22.56 -1.66
C GLN A 52 -4.32 22.49 -0.13
N GLY A 53 -5.52 22.40 0.46
CA GLY A 53 -5.72 22.39 1.90
C GLY A 53 -5.51 23.75 2.54
N MET A 54 -5.77 23.81 3.83
CA MET A 54 -5.64 25.01 4.64
C MET A 54 -4.30 25.06 5.38
N ASN A 55 -3.89 26.26 5.80
CA ASN A 55 -2.79 26.42 6.76
C ASN A 55 -3.22 25.85 8.11
N ALA A 56 -2.46 24.89 8.62
CA ALA A 56 -2.75 24.22 9.88
C ALA A 56 -1.48 23.65 10.50
N ALA A 57 -1.43 23.59 11.82
CA ALA A 57 -0.46 22.78 12.52
C ALA A 57 -1.11 21.46 12.94
N LEU A 58 -0.37 20.38 12.77
CA LEU A 58 -0.81 19.02 13.00
C LEU A 58 0.08 18.38 14.07
N PHE A 59 -0.52 17.63 14.94
CA PHE A 59 0.22 16.80 15.89
C PHE A 59 -0.50 15.47 16.04
N ASP A 60 0.22 14.39 15.87
CA ASP A 60 -0.25 13.02 16.03
C ASP A 60 0.63 12.31 17.04
N TYR A 61 0.03 11.53 17.93
CA TYR A 61 0.77 10.81 18.96
C TYR A 61 0.26 9.38 19.13
N GLN A 62 1.20 8.52 19.47
CA GLN A 62 0.96 7.15 19.92
C GLN A 62 1.85 6.86 21.11
N LEU A 63 1.24 6.59 22.25
CA LEU A 63 1.92 6.23 23.49
C LEU A 63 1.57 4.79 23.84
N SER A 64 2.55 4.01 24.26
CA SER A 64 2.38 2.64 24.73
C SER A 64 3.17 2.45 26.01
N LEU A 65 2.47 2.20 27.10
CA LEU A 65 3.03 1.89 28.40
C LEU A 65 2.79 0.40 28.67
N ALA A 66 3.79 -0.29 29.18
CA ALA A 66 3.60 -1.65 29.66
C ALA A 66 4.34 -1.86 30.98
N ARG A 67 3.65 -2.53 31.88
CA ARG A 67 4.22 -3.07 33.11
C ARG A 67 4.28 -4.58 33.00
N ASN A 68 5.45 -5.12 33.27
CA ASN A 68 5.70 -6.54 33.28
C ASN A 68 6.17 -6.92 34.67
N ASP A 69 5.48 -7.84 35.32
CA ASP A 69 5.82 -8.39 36.62
C ASP A 69 6.21 -9.86 36.43
N GLU A 70 7.45 -10.20 36.76
CA GLU A 70 7.90 -11.61 36.75
C GLU A 70 7.45 -12.24 38.08
N GLY A 71 6.48 -13.16 38.00
CA GLY A 71 5.80 -13.77 39.17
C GLY A 71 6.63 -14.83 39.91
N ARG A 72 7.97 -14.87 39.76
CA ARG A 72 8.85 -15.68 40.62
C ARG A 72 9.18 -14.90 41.89
N ALA A 73 9.27 -15.59 43.03
CA ALA A 73 9.68 -15.00 44.30
C ALA A 73 11.03 -14.28 44.12
N GLY A 74 11.01 -12.95 44.13
CA GLY A 74 12.15 -12.09 43.84
C GLY A 74 12.22 -11.54 42.40
N GLY A 75 11.20 -11.77 41.57
CA GLY A 75 11.12 -11.21 40.21
C GLY A 75 10.99 -9.68 40.23
N GLU A 76 11.75 -9.01 39.39
CA GLU A 76 11.70 -7.55 39.26
C GLU A 76 10.54 -7.12 38.35
N SER A 77 9.79 -6.11 38.80
CA SER A 77 8.81 -5.44 37.94
C SER A 77 9.55 -4.48 36.98
N SER A 78 9.21 -4.51 35.72
CA SER A 78 9.78 -3.60 34.74
C SER A 78 8.68 -2.79 34.04
N ASN A 79 8.97 -1.50 33.84
CA ASN A 79 8.08 -0.60 33.12
C ASN A 79 8.73 -0.16 31.83
N THR A 80 8.03 -0.33 30.71
CA THR A 80 8.45 0.17 29.41
C THR A 80 7.54 1.31 28.96
N LEU A 81 8.09 2.29 28.28
CA LEU A 81 7.33 3.38 27.65
C LEU A 81 7.86 3.60 26.25
N PHE A 82 7.00 3.49 25.27
CA PHE A 82 7.25 3.87 23.90
C PHE A 82 6.33 5.03 23.52
N GLY A 83 6.89 6.07 22.92
CA GLY A 83 6.15 7.21 22.39
C GLY A 83 6.57 7.49 20.97
N ARG A 84 5.62 7.60 20.05
CA ARG A 84 5.84 8.10 18.69
C ARG A 84 5.01 9.35 18.49
N MET A 85 5.64 10.40 18.02
CA MET A 85 5.04 11.72 17.83
C MET A 85 5.36 12.24 16.44
N HIS A 86 4.35 12.77 15.75
CA HIS A 86 4.48 13.39 14.46
C HIS A 86 3.99 14.83 14.54
N GLY A 87 4.87 15.77 14.30
CA GLY A 87 4.54 17.18 14.08
C GLY A 87 4.37 17.48 12.61
N GLY A 88 3.40 18.28 12.26
CA GLY A 88 3.16 18.72 10.89
C GLY A 88 2.82 20.21 10.82
N LEU A 89 3.24 20.88 9.74
CA LEU A 89 2.84 22.24 9.45
C LEU A 89 2.51 22.33 7.96
N ASN A 90 1.28 22.73 7.65
CA ASN A 90 0.82 23.01 6.30
C ASN A 90 0.88 24.50 6.07
N LEU A 91 1.66 24.95 5.07
CA LEU A 91 1.83 26.36 4.69
C LEU A 91 1.66 26.48 3.17
N GLY A 92 0.49 26.91 2.75
CA GLY A 92 0.14 26.89 1.33
C GLY A 92 0.29 25.49 0.74
N SER A 93 1.13 25.35 -0.30
CA SER A 93 1.40 24.06 -0.94
C SER A 93 2.52 23.23 -0.28
N TRP A 94 3.16 23.76 0.74
CA TRP A 94 4.22 23.05 1.46
C TRP A 94 3.68 22.26 2.64
N ARG A 95 4.23 21.07 2.87
CA ARG A 95 3.94 20.16 3.97
C ARG A 95 5.24 19.85 4.70
N LEU A 96 5.45 20.49 5.85
CA LEU A 96 6.57 20.17 6.73
C LEU A 96 6.14 19.04 7.66
N ARG A 97 6.98 18.07 7.87
CA ARG A 97 6.72 16.91 8.72
C ARG A 97 7.96 16.59 9.54
N GLN A 98 7.74 16.27 10.79
CA GLN A 98 8.78 15.82 11.70
C GLN A 98 8.27 14.66 12.54
N GLN A 99 9.11 13.65 12.72
CA GLN A 99 8.81 12.47 13.52
C GLN A 99 9.85 12.34 14.61
N PHE A 100 9.41 11.98 15.82
CA PHE A 100 10.30 11.55 16.88
C PHE A 100 9.75 10.31 17.55
N THR A 101 10.67 9.51 18.11
CA THR A 101 10.34 8.41 18.98
C THR A 101 11.05 8.57 20.31
N TYR A 102 10.35 8.21 21.36
CA TYR A 102 10.88 8.08 22.71
C TYR A 102 10.75 6.63 23.14
N ASN A 103 11.82 6.07 23.66
CA ASN A 103 11.79 4.73 24.21
C ASN A 103 12.41 4.72 25.61
N ARG A 104 11.73 4.05 26.55
CA ARG A 104 12.27 3.65 27.83
C ARG A 104 12.17 2.13 27.92
N ASP A 105 13.31 1.47 27.96
CA ASP A 105 13.39 0.02 27.98
C ASP A 105 13.15 -0.58 29.40
N ARG A 106 13.21 -1.90 29.50
CA ARG A 106 13.03 -2.65 30.75
C ARG A 106 14.08 -2.32 31.82
N LEU A 107 15.27 -1.90 31.42
CA LEU A 107 16.37 -1.49 32.30
C LEU A 107 16.26 -0.02 32.73
N GLY A 108 15.22 0.68 32.27
CA GLY A 108 15.00 2.10 32.55
C GLY A 108 15.86 3.03 31.69
N GLN A 109 16.61 2.51 30.70
CA GLN A 109 17.39 3.33 29.78
C GLN A 109 16.43 4.11 28.88
N ARG A 110 16.73 5.38 28.68
CA ARG A 110 15.92 6.32 27.91
C ARG A 110 16.65 6.68 26.63
N SER A 111 15.96 6.59 25.50
CA SER A 111 16.49 7.02 24.21
C SER A 111 15.47 7.88 23.47
N TRP A 112 15.97 8.97 22.92
CA TRP A 112 15.25 9.78 21.93
C TRP A 112 15.86 9.53 20.57
N GLN A 113 15.04 9.29 19.59
CA GLN A 113 15.49 9.13 18.22
C GLN A 113 14.73 10.11 17.34
N ASP A 114 15.47 10.95 16.66
CA ASP A 114 14.96 11.78 15.59
C ASP A 114 14.62 10.88 14.41
N GLY A 115 13.36 10.85 14.07
CA GLY A 115 12.86 10.17 12.88
C GLY A 115 13.11 11.03 11.63
N ARG A 116 12.16 11.00 10.72
CA ARG A 116 12.26 11.77 9.47
C ARG A 116 11.81 13.21 9.67
N THR A 117 12.61 14.15 9.15
CA THR A 117 12.26 15.56 9.05
C THR A 117 12.34 15.98 7.59
N TYR A 118 11.20 16.38 7.01
CA TYR A 118 11.14 16.76 5.61
C TYR A 118 10.10 17.83 5.33
N ALA A 119 10.30 18.55 4.23
CA ALA A 119 9.33 19.38 3.57
C ALA A 119 8.99 18.77 2.21
N GLN A 120 7.72 18.66 1.88
CA GLN A 120 7.31 18.17 0.58
C GLN A 120 6.30 19.10 -0.07
N ARG A 121 6.28 19.07 -1.41
CA ARG A 121 5.37 19.83 -2.23
C ARG A 121 5.05 19.08 -3.52
N ASP A 122 3.79 19.12 -3.92
CA ASP A 122 3.33 18.58 -5.19
C ASP A 122 3.75 19.48 -6.35
N ILE A 123 4.29 18.87 -7.41
CA ILE A 123 4.62 19.52 -8.67
C ILE A 123 3.68 18.98 -9.75
N GLN A 124 2.49 19.56 -9.82
CA GLN A 124 1.40 19.11 -10.70
C GLN A 124 1.83 18.99 -12.17
N ALA A 125 2.60 19.98 -12.66
CA ALA A 125 3.08 20.00 -14.05
C ALA A 125 3.93 18.78 -14.42
N LEU A 126 4.59 18.16 -13.44
CA LEU A 126 5.44 16.97 -13.61
C LEU A 126 4.73 15.68 -13.17
N GLY A 127 3.53 15.79 -12.59
CA GLY A 127 2.84 14.64 -12.00
C GLY A 127 3.67 13.96 -10.91
N GLY A 128 4.33 14.75 -10.07
CA GLY A 128 5.26 14.25 -9.07
C GLY A 128 5.39 15.15 -7.86
N GLN A 129 6.27 14.76 -6.94
CA GLN A 129 6.52 15.45 -5.68
C GLN A 129 7.99 15.86 -5.56
N LEU A 130 8.19 17.05 -5.00
CA LEU A 130 9.49 17.52 -4.52
C LEU A 130 9.54 17.32 -3.02
N LEU A 131 10.58 16.63 -2.54
CA LEU A 131 10.87 16.42 -1.14
C LEU A 131 12.26 17.01 -0.81
N VAL A 132 12.35 17.71 0.29
CA VAL A 132 13.60 18.25 0.85
C VAL A 132 13.70 17.83 2.30
N GLY A 133 14.76 17.13 2.66
CA GLY A 133 14.99 16.57 3.98
C GLY A 133 15.14 15.05 3.96
N ASP A 134 14.58 14.35 4.93
CA ASP A 134 14.70 12.90 5.04
C ASP A 134 13.68 12.17 4.16
N GLY A 135 14.17 11.34 3.27
CA GLY A 135 13.36 10.56 2.33
C GLY A 135 13.82 9.12 2.18
N ASN A 136 13.10 8.39 1.34
CA ASN A 136 13.47 7.06 0.87
C ASN A 136 13.52 7.10 -0.66
N THR A 137 14.53 6.46 -1.25
CA THR A 137 14.49 6.21 -2.69
C THR A 137 13.38 5.23 -3.04
N LEU A 138 12.84 5.27 -4.25
CA LEU A 138 11.69 4.44 -4.66
C LEU A 138 11.98 2.94 -4.62
N GLY A 139 13.24 2.52 -4.72
CA GLY A 139 13.63 1.12 -4.60
C GLY A 139 13.19 0.22 -5.77
N GLU A 140 12.76 0.77 -6.88
CA GLU A 140 12.21 0.00 -8.01
C GLU A 140 13.29 -0.59 -8.93
N LEU A 141 14.28 0.22 -9.26
CA LEU A 141 15.38 -0.18 -10.15
C LEU A 141 16.63 -0.55 -9.35
N PHE A 142 17.08 0.33 -8.47
CA PHE A 142 18.12 0.05 -7.48
C PHE A 142 17.49 -0.35 -6.14
N ASP A 143 18.24 -1.04 -5.29
CA ASP A 143 17.78 -1.35 -3.92
C ASP A 143 17.51 -0.04 -3.17
N GLY A 144 16.35 0.06 -2.52
CA GLY A 144 15.93 1.28 -1.82
C GLY A 144 16.71 1.53 -0.54
N PHE A 145 16.91 2.79 -0.20
CA PHE A 145 17.57 3.20 1.04
C PHE A 145 17.05 4.57 1.54
N GLN A 146 17.32 4.85 2.80
CA GLN A 146 17.00 6.14 3.43
C GLN A 146 18.10 7.15 3.15
N PHE A 147 17.72 8.42 3.01
CA PHE A 147 18.63 9.51 2.76
C PHE A 147 18.15 10.82 3.38
N ARG A 148 19.05 11.79 3.49
CA ARG A 148 18.75 13.20 3.76
C ARG A 148 19.24 14.05 2.59
N GLY A 149 18.34 14.76 1.94
CA GLY A 149 18.70 15.54 0.75
C GLY A 149 17.50 16.08 0.01
N VAL A 150 17.55 16.00 -1.31
CA VAL A 150 16.47 16.44 -2.20
C VAL A 150 16.04 15.30 -3.11
N GLN A 151 14.76 15.13 -3.30
CA GLN A 151 14.17 14.16 -4.22
C GLN A 151 13.07 14.82 -5.04
N LEU A 152 13.09 14.57 -6.33
CA LEU A 152 12.01 14.85 -7.26
C LEU A 152 11.60 13.52 -7.91
N SER A 153 10.39 13.07 -7.65
CA SER A 153 9.92 11.77 -8.16
C SER A 153 8.49 11.86 -8.66
N SER A 154 8.15 11.03 -9.63
CA SER A 154 6.76 10.86 -10.06
C SER A 154 5.92 10.29 -8.91
N ASP A 155 4.70 10.83 -8.75
CA ASP A 155 3.71 10.34 -7.79
C ASP A 155 2.54 9.68 -8.52
N GLU A 156 2.46 8.35 -8.43
CA GLU A 156 1.36 7.61 -9.05
C GLU A 156 0.01 7.88 -8.39
N ALA A 157 -0.03 8.40 -7.15
CA ALA A 157 -1.27 8.79 -6.51
C ALA A 157 -1.98 9.93 -7.24
N MET A 158 -1.23 10.78 -7.94
CA MET A 158 -1.77 11.86 -8.81
C MET A 158 -2.46 11.32 -10.06
N LEU A 159 -2.18 10.08 -10.45
CA LEU A 159 -2.81 9.46 -11.61
C LEU A 159 -4.20 8.92 -11.24
N PRO A 160 -5.20 9.01 -12.13
CA PRO A 160 -6.45 8.28 -11.97
C PRO A 160 -6.21 6.79 -11.77
N ASP A 161 -7.06 6.12 -11.00
CA ASP A 161 -6.87 4.69 -10.67
C ASP A 161 -6.78 3.80 -11.91
N SER A 162 -7.51 4.15 -12.97
CA SER A 162 -7.45 3.47 -14.26
C SER A 162 -6.09 3.60 -14.98
N LEU A 163 -5.27 4.58 -14.61
CA LEU A 163 -3.97 4.86 -15.22
C LEU A 163 -2.78 4.53 -14.31
N ARG A 164 -2.98 4.20 -13.06
CA ARG A 164 -1.91 3.85 -12.11
C ARG A 164 -1.31 2.54 -12.56
N ALA A 165 -1.26 1.54 -12.51
CA ALA A 165 -0.58 0.33 -12.95
C ALA A 165 -0.70 0.10 -14.46
N TYR A 166 0.07 -0.83 -14.97
CA TYR A 166 -0.08 -1.28 -16.34
C TYR A 166 -1.47 -1.88 -16.57
N ALA A 167 -2.15 -1.44 -17.62
CA ALA A 167 -3.31 -2.11 -18.16
C ALA A 167 -3.19 -2.13 -19.68
N PRO A 168 -3.59 -3.22 -20.35
CA PRO A 168 -3.51 -3.31 -21.79
C PRO A 168 -4.51 -2.34 -22.42
N THR A 169 -4.14 -1.81 -23.56
CA THR A 169 -5.04 -1.06 -24.42
C THR A 169 -5.93 -2.04 -25.17
N VAL A 170 -7.25 -1.96 -25.02
CA VAL A 170 -8.22 -2.74 -25.79
C VAL A 170 -8.51 -2.03 -27.11
N ARG A 171 -8.30 -2.71 -28.22
CA ARG A 171 -8.56 -2.18 -29.57
C ARG A 171 -9.56 -3.06 -30.29
N GLY A 172 -10.47 -2.45 -31.04
CA GLY A 172 -11.45 -3.17 -31.80
C GLY A 172 -12.09 -2.30 -32.89
N VAL A 173 -13.01 -2.90 -33.63
CA VAL A 173 -13.80 -2.23 -34.66
C VAL A 173 -15.27 -2.46 -34.35
N ALA A 174 -16.05 -1.40 -34.26
CA ALA A 174 -17.49 -1.43 -34.17
C ALA A 174 -18.10 -1.11 -35.54
N GLN A 175 -19.12 -1.89 -35.95
CA GLN A 175 -19.79 -1.66 -37.24
C GLN A 175 -20.97 -0.68 -37.10
N SER A 176 -21.47 -0.51 -35.88
CA SER A 176 -22.53 0.42 -35.52
C SER A 176 -22.19 1.14 -34.22
N ASN A 177 -23.07 1.95 -33.68
CA ASN A 177 -22.94 2.43 -32.30
C ASN A 177 -23.04 1.23 -31.35
N ALA A 178 -21.90 0.72 -30.95
CA ALA A 178 -21.79 -0.51 -30.20
C ALA A 178 -21.49 -0.26 -28.73
N ARG A 179 -22.03 -1.13 -27.85
CA ARG A 179 -21.62 -1.18 -26.46
C ARG A 179 -20.44 -2.14 -26.30
N VAL A 180 -19.31 -1.63 -25.85
CA VAL A 180 -18.14 -2.45 -25.53
C VAL A 180 -18.14 -2.73 -24.03
N VAL A 181 -18.08 -4.02 -23.67
CA VAL A 181 -18.01 -4.50 -22.28
C VAL A 181 -16.72 -5.27 -22.11
N VAL A 182 -15.90 -4.88 -21.15
CA VAL A 182 -14.67 -5.60 -20.79
C VAL A 182 -14.87 -6.27 -19.45
N ARG A 183 -14.63 -7.57 -19.40
CA ARG A 183 -14.69 -8.39 -18.18
C ARG A 183 -13.30 -8.91 -17.84
N GLN A 184 -13.07 -9.11 -16.55
CA GLN A 184 -11.90 -9.83 -16.05
C GLN A 184 -12.38 -10.74 -14.92
N ASN A 185 -12.03 -12.03 -14.98
CA ASN A 185 -12.46 -13.03 -14.01
C ASN A 185 -14.00 -13.02 -13.78
N GLY A 186 -14.77 -12.83 -14.87
CA GLY A 186 -16.24 -12.76 -14.84
C GLY A 186 -16.83 -11.41 -14.41
N PHE A 187 -16.06 -10.50 -13.81
CA PHE A 187 -16.53 -9.18 -13.38
C PHE A 187 -16.41 -8.13 -14.48
N ILE A 188 -17.44 -7.30 -14.66
CA ILE A 188 -17.37 -6.16 -15.58
C ILE A 188 -16.48 -5.08 -14.96
N ILE A 189 -15.32 -4.87 -15.57
CA ILE A 189 -14.36 -3.83 -15.14
C ILE A 189 -14.52 -2.52 -15.93
N TYR A 190 -15.12 -2.61 -17.12
CA TYR A 190 -15.34 -1.46 -17.99
C TYR A 190 -16.55 -1.68 -18.90
N SER A 191 -17.33 -0.63 -19.14
CA SER A 191 -18.39 -0.64 -20.15
C SER A 191 -18.55 0.76 -20.71
N THR A 192 -18.50 0.88 -22.04
CA THR A 192 -18.69 2.14 -22.75
C THR A 192 -19.41 1.93 -24.08
N TYR A 193 -19.94 3.00 -24.67
CA TYR A 193 -20.42 3.03 -26.03
C TYR A 193 -19.36 3.63 -26.95
N VAL A 194 -19.18 3.02 -28.11
CA VAL A 194 -18.26 3.48 -29.14
C VAL A 194 -19.01 3.73 -30.44
N ALA A 195 -18.59 4.76 -31.17
CA ALA A 195 -19.11 5.04 -32.51
C ALA A 195 -18.64 3.99 -33.52
N PRO A 196 -19.30 3.88 -34.69
CA PRO A 196 -18.83 3.03 -35.78
C PRO A 196 -17.39 3.37 -36.17
N GLY A 197 -16.57 2.36 -36.39
CA GLY A 197 -15.18 2.50 -36.76
C GLY A 197 -14.22 1.86 -35.76
N GLN A 198 -12.95 2.18 -35.88
CA GLN A 198 -11.91 1.75 -34.97
C GLN A 198 -12.04 2.44 -33.61
N PHE A 199 -11.98 1.68 -32.53
CA PHE A 199 -11.94 2.22 -31.17
C PHE A 199 -10.71 1.74 -30.41
N THR A 200 -10.30 2.54 -29.43
CA THR A 200 -9.20 2.24 -28.51
C THR A 200 -9.65 2.61 -27.09
N LEU A 201 -9.54 1.66 -26.15
CA LEU A 201 -9.81 1.85 -24.74
C LEU A 201 -8.48 1.72 -23.99
N ASP A 202 -8.02 2.79 -23.42
CA ASP A 202 -6.72 2.91 -22.74
C ASP A 202 -6.85 3.34 -21.26
N ASP A 203 -8.09 3.54 -20.78
CA ASP A 203 -8.40 3.97 -19.44
C ASP A 203 -9.02 2.86 -18.56
N LEU A 204 -8.63 1.63 -18.78
CA LEU A 204 -9.07 0.50 -17.96
C LEU A 204 -8.52 0.60 -16.54
N TYR A 205 -9.36 0.32 -15.55
CA TYR A 205 -8.89 0.21 -14.16
C TYR A 205 -7.87 -0.93 -14.03
N PRO A 206 -6.76 -0.72 -13.33
CA PRO A 206 -5.87 -1.82 -12.97
C PRO A 206 -6.63 -2.71 -11.97
N THR A 207 -7.14 -3.81 -12.46
CA THR A 207 -7.69 -4.88 -11.64
C THR A 207 -6.59 -5.87 -11.30
N ALA A 208 -6.88 -6.91 -10.53
CA ALA A 208 -5.88 -7.87 -10.05
C ALA A 208 -4.65 -8.03 -10.97
N ASN A 209 -3.49 -8.30 -10.41
CA ASN A 209 -2.18 -8.33 -11.09
C ASN A 209 -2.04 -9.34 -12.25
N GLY A 210 -3.14 -9.74 -12.87
CA GLY A 210 -3.19 -10.66 -14.01
C GLY A 210 -4.60 -11.22 -14.21
N GLY A 211 -4.84 -11.83 -15.37
CA GLY A 211 -6.12 -12.36 -15.82
C GLY A 211 -6.49 -11.77 -17.18
N ASP A 212 -6.86 -12.63 -18.12
CA ASP A 212 -7.18 -12.18 -19.47
C ASP A 212 -8.46 -11.32 -19.45
N LEU A 213 -8.52 -10.37 -20.38
CA LEU A 213 -9.68 -9.51 -20.55
C LEU A 213 -10.63 -10.11 -21.59
N GLU A 214 -11.86 -10.41 -21.17
CA GLU A 214 -12.91 -10.79 -22.11
C GLU A 214 -13.61 -9.52 -22.62
N VAL A 215 -13.45 -9.25 -23.91
CA VAL A 215 -14.03 -8.10 -24.59
C VAL A 215 -15.25 -8.54 -25.38
N THR A 216 -16.39 -7.93 -25.09
CA THR A 216 -17.65 -8.14 -25.84
C THR A 216 -18.06 -6.83 -26.49
N ILE A 217 -18.19 -6.83 -27.81
CA ILE A 217 -18.76 -5.74 -28.61
C ILE A 217 -20.20 -6.13 -28.93
N LEU A 218 -21.14 -5.36 -28.42
CA LEU A 218 -22.57 -5.53 -28.66
C LEU A 218 -23.02 -4.45 -29.65
N GLU A 219 -23.23 -4.84 -30.89
CA GLU A 219 -23.68 -3.95 -31.96
C GLU A 219 -25.13 -3.50 -31.78
N ALA A 220 -25.52 -2.39 -32.42
CA ALA A 220 -26.89 -1.85 -32.34
C ALA A 220 -27.95 -2.82 -32.88
N ASP A 221 -27.59 -3.72 -33.78
CA ASP A 221 -28.46 -4.77 -34.33
C ASP A 221 -28.52 -6.04 -33.48
N GLY A 222 -27.85 -6.06 -32.30
CA GLY A 222 -27.81 -7.19 -31.38
C GLY A 222 -26.72 -8.22 -31.66
N ARG A 223 -25.94 -8.08 -32.73
CA ARG A 223 -24.78 -8.95 -32.96
C ARG A 223 -23.75 -8.75 -31.89
N GLN A 224 -23.09 -9.84 -31.49
CA GLN A 224 -22.03 -9.82 -30.49
C GLN A 224 -20.73 -10.36 -31.08
N VAL A 225 -19.67 -9.58 -30.94
CA VAL A 225 -18.30 -10.02 -31.20
C VAL A 225 -17.58 -10.16 -29.86
N ARG A 226 -17.04 -11.35 -29.59
CA ARG A 226 -16.30 -11.63 -28.36
C ARG A 226 -14.88 -12.07 -28.69
N TYR A 227 -13.92 -11.54 -27.95
CA TYR A 227 -12.54 -11.99 -27.99
C TYR A 227 -11.88 -11.82 -26.64
N THR A 228 -10.84 -12.60 -26.40
CA THR A 228 -10.06 -12.55 -25.16
C THR A 228 -8.73 -11.88 -25.43
N GLN A 229 -8.40 -10.89 -24.61
CA GLN A 229 -7.10 -10.22 -24.64
C GLN A 229 -6.33 -10.58 -23.38
N ALA A 230 -5.18 -11.24 -23.56
CA ALA A 230 -4.33 -11.63 -22.45
C ALA A 230 -3.79 -10.41 -21.70
N PHE A 231 -3.85 -10.48 -20.37
CA PHE A 231 -3.35 -9.43 -19.49
C PHE A 231 -2.51 -9.99 -18.35
N SER A 232 -1.35 -9.38 -18.15
CA SER A 232 -0.47 -9.69 -17.02
C SER A 232 0.36 -8.43 -16.69
N SER A 233 0.53 -8.12 -15.42
CA SER A 233 1.23 -6.94 -14.92
C SER A 233 2.49 -7.32 -14.16
N VAL A 234 3.62 -6.70 -14.50
CA VAL A 234 4.88 -6.71 -13.73
C VAL A 234 5.19 -5.28 -13.29
N PRO A 235 5.83 -5.09 -12.13
CA PRO A 235 6.08 -3.74 -11.59
C PRO A 235 6.81 -2.77 -12.52
N THR A 236 7.63 -3.28 -13.43
CA THR A 236 8.43 -2.48 -14.38
C THR A 236 7.72 -2.16 -15.71
N LEU A 237 6.47 -2.58 -15.89
CA LEU A 237 5.69 -2.23 -17.08
C LEU A 237 4.91 -0.94 -16.88
N LEU A 238 5.00 -0.06 -17.88
CA LEU A 238 4.27 1.20 -17.97
C LEU A 238 3.38 1.21 -19.20
N ARG A 239 2.25 1.93 -19.11
CA ARG A 239 1.40 2.20 -20.29
C ARG A 239 2.12 3.03 -21.31
N GLU A 240 1.75 2.88 -22.58
CA GLU A 240 2.27 3.68 -23.70
C GLU A 240 2.20 5.18 -23.39
N GLY A 241 3.32 5.87 -23.66
CA GLY A 241 3.46 7.30 -23.45
C GLY A 241 3.69 7.74 -21.99
N ARG A 242 3.63 6.81 -21.04
CA ARG A 242 3.86 7.13 -19.63
C ARG A 242 5.33 7.18 -19.29
N TRP A 243 5.65 8.10 -18.36
CA TRP A 243 6.94 8.26 -17.76
C TRP A 243 6.85 8.01 -16.26
N ARG A 244 7.90 7.40 -15.72
CA ARG A 244 8.17 7.32 -14.30
C ARG A 244 9.61 7.72 -14.09
N TYR A 245 9.86 8.60 -13.14
CA TYR A 245 11.20 9.14 -12.91
C TYR A 245 11.44 9.34 -11.42
N GLU A 246 12.70 9.30 -11.05
CA GLU A 246 13.21 9.69 -9.75
C GLU A 246 14.59 10.35 -9.92
N LEU A 247 14.75 11.50 -9.31
CA LEU A 247 16.03 12.19 -9.14
C LEU A 247 16.21 12.44 -7.66
N SER A 248 17.22 11.82 -7.04
CA SER A 248 17.51 11.92 -5.62
C SER A 248 18.98 12.24 -5.42
N ALA A 249 19.28 13.19 -4.55
CA ALA A 249 20.65 13.54 -4.17
C ALA A 249 20.71 13.92 -2.70
N GLY A 250 21.76 13.51 -2.03
CA GLY A 250 21.93 13.80 -0.61
C GLY A 250 22.91 12.88 0.06
N GLU A 251 22.75 12.70 1.34
CA GLU A 251 23.52 11.88 2.24
C GLU A 251 22.74 10.61 2.58
N TYR A 252 23.37 9.44 2.44
CA TYR A 252 22.80 8.15 2.87
C TYR A 252 22.54 8.16 4.38
N ARG A 253 21.43 7.62 4.81
CA ARG A 253 21.10 7.46 6.22
C ARG A 253 20.92 6.00 6.60
N THR A 254 21.46 5.66 7.75
CA THR A 254 21.27 4.36 8.40
C THR A 254 20.66 4.59 9.79
N GLY A 255 19.98 3.58 10.34
CA GLY A 255 19.53 3.60 11.74
C GLY A 255 20.66 3.51 12.78
N TYR A 256 21.89 3.35 12.34
CA TYR A 256 23.09 3.34 13.20
C TYR A 256 23.71 4.73 13.25
N GLU A 257 24.16 5.18 14.42
CA GLU A 257 24.76 6.51 14.63
C GLU A 257 26.23 6.64 14.14
N ASP A 258 26.71 5.78 13.26
CA ASP A 258 28.06 5.84 12.73
C ASP A 258 28.13 6.85 11.55
N GLU A 259 28.84 7.97 11.75
CA GLU A 259 29.03 9.01 10.72
C GLU A 259 29.76 8.49 9.47
N ARG A 260 30.58 7.44 9.57
CA ARG A 260 31.24 6.81 8.42
C ARG A 260 30.27 6.17 7.45
N LEU A 261 29.03 5.92 7.89
CA LEU A 261 27.95 5.31 7.11
C LEU A 261 27.06 6.35 6.42
N ARG A 262 27.54 7.55 6.15
CA ARG A 262 26.79 8.66 5.56
C ARG A 262 27.42 9.21 4.27
N PRO A 263 27.72 8.34 3.27
CA PRO A 263 28.28 8.84 2.02
C PRO A 263 27.25 9.69 1.25
N TYR A 264 27.72 10.70 0.55
CA TYR A 264 26.90 11.43 -0.42
C TYR A 264 26.62 10.57 -1.63
N PHE A 265 25.44 10.76 -2.20
CA PHE A 265 25.01 10.06 -3.39
C PHE A 265 24.20 10.95 -4.33
N PHE A 266 24.11 10.51 -5.58
CA PHE A 266 23.15 10.95 -6.58
C PHE A 266 22.54 9.73 -7.26
N GLN A 267 21.22 9.69 -7.37
CA GLN A 267 20.48 8.65 -8.08
C GLN A 267 19.55 9.30 -9.09
N GLY A 268 19.58 8.82 -10.32
CA GLY A 268 18.62 9.17 -11.36
C GLY A 268 18.05 7.90 -11.98
N THR A 269 16.74 7.77 -12.01
CA THR A 269 16.03 6.66 -12.67
C THR A 269 14.96 7.19 -13.60
N LEU A 270 14.76 6.48 -14.71
CA LEU A 270 13.77 6.82 -15.72
C LEU A 270 13.19 5.55 -16.32
N ALA A 271 11.87 5.51 -16.44
CA ALA A 271 11.16 4.47 -17.16
C ALA A 271 10.14 5.09 -18.12
N ARG A 272 9.94 4.47 -19.28
CA ARG A 272 8.98 4.91 -20.30
C ARG A 272 8.23 3.74 -20.90
N GLY A 273 6.91 3.86 -20.96
CA GLY A 273 6.07 2.97 -21.75
C GLY A 273 6.11 3.33 -23.23
N LEU A 274 6.40 2.35 -24.07
CA LEU A 274 6.50 2.46 -25.52
C LEU A 274 5.32 1.75 -26.19
N SER A 275 5.13 1.98 -27.50
CA SER A 275 4.16 1.26 -28.31
C SER A 275 4.48 -0.24 -28.38
N GLY A 276 3.46 -1.07 -28.60
CA GLY A 276 3.62 -2.52 -28.68
C GLY A 276 3.84 -3.20 -27.35
N ASP A 277 3.34 -2.61 -26.24
CA ASP A 277 3.41 -3.15 -24.88
C ASP A 277 4.85 -3.33 -24.35
N PHE A 278 5.78 -2.52 -24.83
CA PHE A 278 7.13 -2.44 -24.31
C PHE A 278 7.27 -1.34 -23.24
N SER A 279 8.16 -1.57 -22.30
CA SER A 279 8.68 -0.55 -21.39
C SER A 279 10.19 -0.58 -21.39
N LEU A 280 10.80 0.57 -21.56
CA LEU A 280 12.26 0.74 -21.44
C LEU A 280 12.54 1.50 -20.15
N TYR A 281 13.52 1.05 -19.38
CA TYR A 281 13.89 1.69 -18.14
C TYR A 281 15.39 1.61 -17.87
N GLY A 282 15.89 2.56 -17.09
CA GLY A 282 17.28 2.58 -16.70
C GLY A 282 17.57 3.62 -15.63
N GLY A 283 18.79 3.60 -15.14
CA GLY A 283 19.19 4.53 -14.10
C GLY A 283 20.70 4.51 -13.85
N VAL A 284 21.12 5.54 -13.15
CA VAL A 284 22.50 5.69 -12.65
C VAL A 284 22.46 5.99 -11.16
N LEU A 285 23.41 5.45 -10.41
CA LEU A 285 23.62 5.72 -9.01
C LEU A 285 25.11 5.97 -8.78
N LEU A 286 25.43 7.16 -8.31
CA LEU A 286 26.78 7.61 -8.01
C LEU A 286 26.87 7.90 -6.51
N GLY A 287 27.89 7.40 -5.85
CA GLY A 287 28.15 7.62 -4.43
C GLY A 287 29.64 7.77 -4.15
N GLN A 288 29.99 8.16 -2.94
CA GLN A 288 31.37 8.18 -2.53
C GLN A 288 31.95 6.76 -2.58
N GLY A 289 32.91 6.55 -3.49
CA GLY A 289 33.47 5.22 -3.72
C GLY A 289 32.56 4.20 -4.40
N TYR A 290 31.41 4.64 -4.96
CA TYR A 290 30.44 3.77 -5.59
C TYR A 290 29.89 4.37 -6.89
N GLN A 291 29.73 3.52 -7.89
CA GLN A 291 29.01 3.88 -9.11
C GLN A 291 28.26 2.65 -9.67
N ALA A 292 27.03 2.84 -10.10
CA ALA A 292 26.25 1.81 -10.75
C ALA A 292 25.43 2.37 -11.91
N GLY A 293 25.23 1.54 -12.93
CA GLY A 293 24.33 1.77 -14.04
C GLY A 293 23.40 0.58 -14.22
N LEU A 294 22.15 0.83 -14.62
CA LEU A 294 21.15 -0.18 -14.89
C LEU A 294 20.43 0.14 -16.20
N LEU A 295 20.20 -0.88 -17.01
CA LEU A 295 19.32 -0.82 -18.17
C LEU A 295 18.42 -2.05 -18.20
N GLY A 296 17.15 -1.86 -18.55
CA GLY A 296 16.18 -2.93 -18.59
C GLY A 296 15.05 -2.70 -19.58
N VAL A 297 14.42 -3.78 -19.97
CA VAL A 297 13.28 -3.81 -20.87
C VAL A 297 12.19 -4.71 -20.27
N GLY A 298 10.95 -4.26 -20.37
CA GLY A 298 9.77 -5.03 -20.03
C GLY A 298 8.89 -5.21 -21.25
N LYS A 299 8.20 -6.37 -21.36
CA LYS A 299 7.24 -6.64 -22.41
C LYS A 299 6.07 -7.46 -21.88
N ASN A 300 4.86 -7.07 -22.25
CA ASN A 300 3.72 -7.94 -22.16
C ASN A 300 3.62 -8.81 -23.42
N MET A 301 3.74 -10.12 -23.22
CA MET A 301 3.67 -11.10 -24.30
C MET A 301 2.28 -11.72 -24.30
N LEU A 302 1.38 -11.19 -25.11
CA LEU A 302 -0.01 -11.64 -25.26
C LEU A 302 -0.13 -13.17 -25.15
N GLY A 303 -0.88 -13.68 -24.18
CA GLY A 303 -1.06 -15.12 -23.95
C GLY A 303 0.06 -15.81 -23.15
N PHE A 304 1.28 -15.29 -23.14
CA PHE A 304 2.42 -15.88 -22.43
C PHE A 304 2.77 -15.18 -21.11
N GLY A 305 2.12 -14.05 -20.82
CA GLY A 305 2.36 -13.27 -19.60
C GLY A 305 3.30 -12.09 -19.83
N ALA A 306 3.75 -11.48 -18.76
CA ALA A 306 4.62 -10.32 -18.76
C ALA A 306 6.02 -10.69 -18.28
N LEU A 307 7.02 -10.19 -18.97
CA LEU A 307 8.43 -10.44 -18.70
C LEU A 307 9.18 -9.12 -18.61
N SER A 308 10.09 -9.00 -17.65
CA SER A 308 11.10 -7.95 -17.66
C SER A 308 12.48 -8.51 -17.40
N LEU A 309 13.47 -7.89 -18.03
CA LEU A 309 14.88 -8.23 -17.93
C LEU A 309 15.69 -6.96 -17.75
N ASP A 310 16.55 -6.94 -16.75
CA ASP A 310 17.50 -5.83 -16.55
C ASP A 310 18.89 -6.32 -16.19
N LEU A 311 19.87 -5.51 -16.58
CA LEU A 311 21.29 -5.68 -16.29
C LEU A 311 21.79 -4.46 -15.54
N SER A 312 22.44 -4.70 -14.42
CA SER A 312 23.14 -3.70 -13.63
C SER A 312 24.64 -3.96 -13.62
N ASP A 313 25.46 -2.92 -13.74
CA ASP A 313 26.90 -2.95 -13.52
C ASP A 313 27.19 -2.04 -12.32
N ALA A 314 27.97 -2.54 -11.35
CA ALA A 314 28.32 -1.79 -10.15
C ALA A 314 29.84 -1.88 -9.88
N ARG A 315 30.40 -0.78 -9.42
CA ARG A 315 31.80 -0.65 -9.03
C ARG A 315 31.91 0.02 -7.67
N THR A 316 32.60 -0.67 -6.75
CA THR A 316 32.81 -0.21 -5.38
C THR A 316 34.30 -0.08 -5.10
N ARG A 317 34.70 1.05 -4.55
CA ARG A 317 36.06 1.25 -4.01
C ARG A 317 36.00 0.96 -2.51
N SER A 318 36.82 0.03 -2.03
CA SER A 318 37.03 -0.24 -0.61
C SER A 318 38.50 -0.10 -0.26
N ASP A 319 38.83 -0.10 1.02
CA ASP A 319 40.23 -0.09 1.49
C ASP A 319 41.01 -1.34 1.07
N GLN A 320 40.29 -2.43 0.77
CA GLN A 320 40.83 -3.69 0.27
C GLN A 320 41.03 -3.71 -1.27
N GLY A 321 40.60 -2.65 -1.99
CA GLY A 321 40.76 -2.54 -3.43
C GLY A 321 39.46 -2.18 -4.17
N HIS A 322 39.45 -2.45 -5.47
CA HIS A 322 38.29 -2.18 -6.33
C HIS A 322 37.51 -3.47 -6.56
N LEU A 323 36.24 -3.45 -6.21
CA LEU A 323 35.30 -4.50 -6.56
C LEU A 323 34.45 -4.05 -7.75
N SER A 324 34.21 -4.95 -8.69
CA SER A 324 33.29 -4.70 -9.80
C SER A 324 32.48 -5.95 -10.10
N GLY A 325 31.24 -5.78 -10.48
CA GLY A 325 30.38 -6.90 -10.78
C GLY A 325 29.13 -6.51 -11.51
N GLN A 326 28.44 -7.51 -12.02
CA GLN A 326 27.21 -7.37 -12.78
C GLN A 326 26.08 -8.16 -12.09
N SER A 327 24.86 -7.66 -12.22
CA SER A 327 23.66 -8.34 -11.75
C SER A 327 22.63 -8.39 -12.88
N LEU A 328 22.12 -9.58 -13.15
CA LEU A 328 21.03 -9.83 -14.08
C LEU A 328 19.77 -10.15 -13.29
N ARG A 329 18.67 -9.44 -13.56
CA ARG A 329 17.37 -9.67 -12.93
C ARG A 329 16.33 -9.97 -14.01
N LEU A 330 15.56 -11.04 -13.80
CA LEU A 330 14.46 -11.46 -14.63
C LEU A 330 13.20 -11.56 -13.80
N LEU A 331 12.14 -10.87 -14.19
CA LEU A 331 10.82 -10.92 -13.56
C LEU A 331 9.80 -11.44 -14.55
N TYR A 332 8.94 -12.36 -14.10
CA TYR A 332 7.88 -12.93 -14.93
C TYR A 332 6.58 -12.99 -14.14
N ALA A 333 5.47 -12.66 -14.78
CA ALA A 333 4.14 -12.80 -14.18
C ALA A 333 3.14 -13.32 -15.22
N LYS A 334 2.28 -14.25 -14.80
CA LYS A 334 1.21 -14.82 -15.62
C LYS A 334 0.03 -15.23 -14.76
N THR A 335 -1.17 -14.92 -15.22
CA THR A 335 -2.41 -15.52 -14.71
C THR A 335 -2.95 -16.50 -15.74
N LEU A 336 -3.29 -17.70 -15.30
CA LEU A 336 -3.93 -18.75 -16.07
C LEU A 336 -5.42 -18.74 -15.75
N GLU A 337 -6.25 -18.14 -16.61
CA GLU A 337 -7.70 -18.01 -16.38
C GLU A 337 -8.41 -19.35 -16.31
N ARG A 338 -8.01 -20.31 -17.12
CA ARG A 338 -8.66 -21.63 -17.18
C ARG A 338 -8.70 -22.34 -15.82
N THR A 339 -7.75 -22.04 -14.95
CA THR A 339 -7.60 -22.67 -13.63
C THR A 339 -7.67 -21.65 -12.50
N ASP A 340 -7.90 -20.36 -12.75
CA ASP A 340 -7.81 -19.26 -11.77
C ASP A 340 -6.49 -19.27 -11.00
N THR A 341 -5.40 -19.62 -11.69
CA THR A 341 -4.06 -19.68 -11.12
C THR A 341 -3.26 -18.44 -11.46
N THR A 342 -2.82 -17.71 -10.47
CA THR A 342 -1.91 -16.58 -10.64
C THR A 342 -0.49 -17.01 -10.27
N PHE A 343 0.38 -17.04 -11.26
CA PHE A 343 1.82 -17.16 -11.08
C PHE A 343 2.42 -15.77 -11.04
N ARG A 344 3.07 -15.45 -9.95
CA ARG A 344 4.02 -14.36 -9.88
C ARG A 344 5.37 -14.98 -9.61
N VAL A 345 6.14 -15.21 -10.65
CA VAL A 345 7.55 -15.51 -10.51
C VAL A 345 8.24 -14.17 -10.41
N ALA A 346 8.27 -13.62 -9.21
CA ALA A 346 9.03 -12.42 -8.97
C ALA A 346 10.50 -12.82 -8.85
N GLY A 347 11.22 -12.86 -9.93
CA GLY A 347 12.62 -12.63 -9.90
C GLY A 347 13.54 -13.83 -9.70
N TYR A 348 14.24 -14.08 -10.76
CA TYR A 348 15.58 -14.63 -10.66
C TYR A 348 16.57 -13.46 -10.77
N ARG A 349 17.41 -13.30 -9.75
CA ARG A 349 18.55 -12.37 -9.75
C ARG A 349 19.83 -13.21 -9.65
N TYR A 350 20.76 -12.97 -10.55
CA TYR A 350 22.11 -13.51 -10.50
C TYR A 350 23.10 -12.36 -10.41
N SER A 351 24.04 -12.43 -9.49
CA SER A 351 25.08 -11.42 -9.32
C SER A 351 26.46 -12.09 -9.40
N THR A 352 27.39 -11.51 -10.13
CA THR A 352 28.77 -11.96 -10.17
C THR A 352 29.48 -11.66 -8.85
N PRO A 353 30.58 -12.37 -8.51
CA PRO A 353 31.41 -11.99 -7.37
C PRO A 353 31.87 -10.52 -7.51
N GLY A 354 31.75 -9.73 -6.47
CA GLY A 354 32.11 -8.32 -6.49
C GLY A 354 30.96 -7.35 -6.84
N PHE A 355 29.80 -7.84 -7.30
CA PHE A 355 28.60 -6.99 -7.38
C PHE A 355 28.12 -6.67 -5.97
N ARG A 356 27.87 -5.38 -5.72
CA ARG A 356 27.26 -4.86 -4.50
C ARG A 356 26.19 -3.85 -4.86
N SER A 357 25.07 -3.87 -4.18
CA SER A 357 24.16 -2.72 -4.17
C SER A 357 24.76 -1.59 -3.33
N PHE A 358 24.25 -0.36 -3.48
CA PHE A 358 24.78 0.78 -2.73
C PHE A 358 24.69 0.60 -1.21
N PRO A 359 23.54 0.15 -0.64
CA PRO A 359 23.48 -0.16 0.79
C PRO A 359 24.50 -1.23 1.24
N GLU A 360 24.69 -2.28 0.43
CA GLU A 360 25.67 -3.33 0.72
C GLU A 360 27.11 -2.79 0.68
N ALA A 361 27.42 -1.92 -0.28
CA ALA A 361 28.74 -1.29 -0.39
C ALA A 361 29.05 -0.39 0.82
N VAL A 362 28.06 0.40 1.27
CA VAL A 362 28.18 1.24 2.46
C VAL A 362 28.35 0.39 3.71
N GLN A 363 27.55 -0.64 3.88
CA GLN A 363 27.62 -1.54 5.03
C GLN A 363 28.94 -2.30 5.08
N MET A 364 29.48 -2.72 3.94
CA MET A 364 30.78 -3.38 3.86
C MET A 364 31.90 -2.48 4.39
N GLN A 365 31.93 -1.20 3.98
CA GLN A 365 32.91 -0.23 4.48
C GLN A 365 32.85 -0.02 5.99
N ALA A 366 31.66 -0.18 6.59
CA ALA A 366 31.48 -0.12 8.03
C ALA A 366 31.95 -1.37 8.76
N LEU A 367 31.77 -2.55 8.15
CA LEU A 367 32.11 -3.85 8.75
C LEU A 367 33.58 -4.23 8.59
N GLU A 368 34.36 -3.54 7.71
CA GLU A 368 35.82 -3.73 7.61
C GLU A 368 36.55 -3.51 8.95
N SER A 369 35.90 -2.88 9.92
CA SER A 369 36.38 -2.71 11.29
C SER A 369 35.86 -3.78 12.30
N ASN A 370 34.94 -4.65 11.91
CA ASN A 370 34.31 -5.64 12.78
C ASN A 370 34.30 -7.03 12.12
N GLU A 371 34.66 -8.04 12.87
CA GLU A 371 34.91 -9.44 12.46
C GLU A 371 33.70 -10.25 11.92
N LEU A 372 32.60 -9.62 11.53
CA LEU A 372 31.44 -10.33 11.00
C LEU A 372 31.59 -10.56 9.49
N PRO A 373 31.40 -11.81 9.01
CA PRO A 373 31.51 -12.11 7.59
C PRO A 373 30.40 -11.43 6.80
N PHE A 374 30.79 -10.63 5.80
CA PHE A 374 29.86 -10.07 4.84
C PHE A 374 29.38 -11.16 3.87
N LEU A 375 28.08 -11.27 3.71
CA LEU A 375 27.45 -12.28 2.85
C LEU A 375 27.16 -11.69 1.46
N ASP A 376 28.01 -12.03 0.49
CA ASP A 376 27.87 -11.62 -0.89
C ASP A 376 26.75 -12.35 -1.62
N ARG A 377 25.71 -11.65 -2.04
CA ARG A 377 24.60 -12.26 -2.80
C ARG A 377 25.07 -12.82 -4.13
N ARG A 378 24.85 -14.12 -4.34
CA ARG A 378 25.10 -14.81 -5.60
C ARG A 378 23.83 -14.92 -6.45
N SER A 379 22.76 -15.44 -5.88
CA SER A 379 21.50 -15.58 -6.59
C SER A 379 20.31 -15.53 -5.65
N GLU A 380 19.22 -15.02 -6.14
CA GLU A 380 17.93 -14.99 -5.47
C GLU A 380 16.86 -15.52 -6.43
N LEU A 381 16.05 -16.47 -5.95
CA LEU A 381 14.88 -16.97 -6.65
C LEU A 381 13.68 -16.78 -5.76
N GLN A 382 12.65 -16.11 -6.26
CA GLN A 382 11.36 -15.95 -5.59
C GLN A 382 10.25 -16.47 -6.50
N VAL A 383 9.33 -17.24 -5.93
CA VAL A 383 8.15 -17.78 -6.62
C VAL A 383 6.95 -17.56 -5.72
N ASP A 384 5.93 -16.90 -6.23
CA ASP A 384 4.64 -16.73 -5.58
C ASP A 384 3.56 -17.32 -6.49
N LEU A 385 2.70 -18.17 -5.91
CA LEU A 385 1.60 -18.83 -6.58
C LEU A 385 0.33 -18.62 -5.76
N SER A 386 -0.75 -18.22 -6.42
CA SER A 386 -2.07 -18.16 -5.83
C SER A 386 -3.05 -18.94 -6.71
N GLN A 387 -3.81 -19.86 -6.11
CA GLN A 387 -4.78 -20.70 -6.78
C GLN A 387 -6.14 -20.55 -6.12
N SER A 388 -7.12 -20.03 -6.86
CA SER A 388 -8.52 -20.10 -6.42
C SER A 388 -9.06 -21.51 -6.66
N MET A 389 -9.66 -22.10 -5.62
CA MET A 389 -10.32 -23.40 -5.68
C MET A 389 -11.85 -23.27 -5.64
N GLY A 390 -12.35 -22.11 -6.07
CA GLY A 390 -13.77 -21.77 -6.07
C GLY A 390 -14.39 -21.89 -4.68
N ARG A 391 -15.47 -22.68 -4.54
CA ARG A 391 -16.18 -22.88 -3.26
C ARG A 391 -15.34 -23.50 -2.14
N TRP A 392 -14.19 -24.09 -2.46
CA TRP A 392 -13.32 -24.75 -1.49
C TRP A 392 -12.34 -23.77 -0.85
N GLY A 393 -12.17 -22.56 -1.41
CA GLY A 393 -11.27 -21.55 -0.90
C GLY A 393 -10.12 -21.22 -1.83
N ALA A 394 -8.96 -20.83 -1.27
CA ALA A 394 -7.77 -20.46 -2.01
C ALA A 394 -6.52 -21.11 -1.40
N LEU A 395 -5.63 -21.53 -2.28
CA LEU A 395 -4.29 -22.01 -1.95
C LEU A 395 -3.29 -20.92 -2.31
N PHE A 396 -2.33 -20.65 -1.45
CA PHE A 396 -1.18 -19.82 -1.78
C PHE A 396 0.13 -20.54 -1.44
N PHE A 397 1.12 -20.29 -2.25
CA PHE A 397 2.48 -20.77 -2.07
C PHE A 397 3.44 -19.62 -2.34
N SER A 398 4.41 -19.44 -1.44
CA SER A 398 5.51 -18.48 -1.61
C SER A 398 6.82 -19.18 -1.24
N ALA A 399 7.82 -19.06 -2.09
CA ALA A 399 9.15 -19.58 -1.83
C ALA A 399 10.21 -18.57 -2.26
N ARG A 400 11.19 -18.35 -1.40
CA ARG A 400 12.37 -17.54 -1.67
C ARG A 400 13.60 -18.34 -1.32
N GLN A 401 14.59 -18.37 -2.21
CA GLN A 401 15.90 -18.93 -1.98
C GLN A 401 16.96 -17.88 -2.34
N GLN A 402 17.82 -17.56 -1.39
CA GLN A 402 18.96 -16.69 -1.60
C GLN A 402 20.25 -17.48 -1.32
N ARG A 403 21.20 -17.40 -2.23
CA ARG A 403 22.51 -18.03 -2.11
C ARG A 403 23.59 -16.97 -2.07
N TYR A 404 24.67 -17.26 -1.37
CA TYR A 404 25.78 -16.37 -1.19
C TYR A 404 27.05 -16.95 -1.83
N TRP A 405 27.98 -16.06 -2.19
CA TRP A 405 29.32 -16.45 -2.59
C TRP A 405 30.16 -16.82 -1.33
N GLY A 406 31.21 -17.63 -1.50
CA GLY A 406 32.18 -17.94 -0.44
C GLY A 406 31.67 -18.98 0.55
N SER A 407 31.13 -18.60 1.67
CA SER A 407 30.78 -19.46 2.83
C SER A 407 29.77 -20.57 2.57
N GLY A 408 29.25 -20.70 1.35
CA GLY A 408 28.30 -21.76 0.99
C GLY A 408 26.94 -21.68 1.68
N GLY A 409 26.66 -20.59 2.38
CA GLY A 409 25.39 -20.37 3.06
C GLY A 409 24.23 -20.12 2.09
N GLN A 410 23.06 -20.52 2.51
CA GLN A 410 21.81 -20.19 1.81
C GLN A 410 20.70 -19.84 2.79
N GLU A 411 19.91 -18.86 2.44
CA GLU A 411 18.64 -18.58 3.07
C GLU A 411 17.53 -19.22 2.26
N ARG A 412 16.57 -19.81 2.95
CA ARG A 412 15.38 -20.37 2.32
C ARG A 412 14.15 -20.05 3.16
N PHE A 413 13.17 -19.48 2.49
CA PHE A 413 11.85 -19.25 3.02
C PHE A 413 10.84 -20.02 2.17
N VAL A 414 9.95 -20.77 2.81
CA VAL A 414 8.84 -21.49 2.15
C VAL A 414 7.59 -21.25 2.98
N GLN A 415 6.54 -20.82 2.34
CA GLN A 415 5.25 -20.60 2.93
C GLN A 415 4.18 -21.27 2.08
N LEU A 416 3.28 -22.01 2.71
CA LEU A 416 2.15 -22.65 2.09
C LEU A 416 0.93 -22.36 2.94
N GLY A 417 -0.17 -21.91 2.34
CA GLY A 417 -1.40 -21.65 3.05
C GLY A 417 -2.62 -22.05 2.24
N PHE A 418 -3.61 -22.53 2.95
CA PHE A 418 -4.91 -22.85 2.42
C PHE A 418 -5.98 -22.18 3.29
N SER A 419 -6.82 -21.36 2.70
CA SER A 419 -7.90 -20.66 3.38
C SER A 419 -9.24 -20.95 2.70
N GLY A 420 -10.26 -21.17 3.48
CA GLY A 420 -11.58 -21.41 2.94
C GLY A 420 -12.68 -21.18 3.96
N SER A 421 -13.92 -21.31 3.50
CA SER A 421 -15.09 -21.26 4.37
C SER A 421 -16.09 -22.31 3.95
N TYR A 422 -16.73 -22.92 4.92
CA TYR A 422 -17.86 -23.82 4.73
C TYR A 422 -19.03 -23.37 5.61
N ARG A 423 -20.11 -22.90 5.00
CA ARG A 423 -21.20 -22.22 5.72
C ARG A 423 -20.65 -21.02 6.50
N GLN A 424 -20.76 -21.06 7.84
CA GLN A 424 -20.26 -20.01 8.73
C GLN A 424 -18.87 -20.30 9.29
N LEU A 425 -18.32 -21.50 9.09
CA LEU A 425 -17.00 -21.88 9.57
C LEU A 425 -15.95 -21.45 8.56
N SER A 426 -15.03 -20.56 8.98
CA SER A 426 -13.80 -20.24 8.25
C SER A 426 -12.66 -21.09 8.79
N TYR A 427 -11.80 -21.59 7.90
CA TYR A 427 -10.66 -22.41 8.25
C TYR A 427 -9.42 -21.96 7.50
N ASN A 428 -8.26 -21.98 8.19
CA ASN A 428 -6.97 -21.66 7.61
C ASN A 428 -5.96 -22.71 8.05
N LEU A 429 -5.25 -23.27 7.09
CA LEU A 429 -4.10 -24.12 7.29
C LEU A 429 -2.86 -23.39 6.76
N TYR A 430 -1.83 -23.30 7.58
CA TYR A 430 -0.66 -22.51 7.27
C TYR A 430 0.61 -23.28 7.66
N TYR A 431 1.57 -23.34 6.74
CA TYR A 431 2.90 -23.88 6.98
C TYR A 431 3.94 -22.86 6.56
N ASN A 432 4.92 -22.59 7.42
CA ASN A 432 6.11 -21.86 7.07
C ASN A 432 7.38 -22.61 7.46
N GLN A 433 8.43 -22.38 6.70
CA GLN A 433 9.78 -22.83 7.00
C GLN A 433 10.76 -21.72 6.67
N TYR A 434 11.58 -21.37 7.63
CA TYR A 434 12.66 -20.42 7.47
C TYR A 434 13.99 -21.07 7.84
N ARG A 435 15.00 -20.87 7.01
CA ARG A 435 16.35 -21.35 7.22
C ARG A 435 17.34 -20.25 6.88
N THR A 436 18.25 -19.98 7.81
CA THR A 436 19.41 -19.09 7.60
C THR A 436 20.70 -19.89 7.64
N PRO A 437 21.83 -19.33 7.16
CA PRO A 437 23.14 -19.99 7.26
C PRO A 437 23.61 -20.26 8.69
N PHE A 438 23.18 -19.43 9.64
CA PHE A 438 23.76 -19.37 10.99
C PHE A 438 22.81 -19.83 12.10
N ALA A 439 21.57 -20.21 11.78
CA ALA A 439 20.59 -20.65 12.75
C ALA A 439 19.95 -21.98 12.38
N ALA A 440 19.45 -22.71 13.38
CA ALA A 440 18.65 -23.91 13.15
C ALA A 440 17.38 -23.55 12.34
N PRO A 441 16.93 -24.44 11.43
CA PRO A 441 15.73 -24.20 10.65
C PRO A 441 14.50 -24.04 11.54
N GLU A 442 13.76 -22.96 11.35
CA GLU A 442 12.47 -22.77 11.99
C GLU A 442 11.35 -23.30 11.10
N ARG A 443 10.41 -24.01 11.70
CA ARG A 443 9.21 -24.55 11.04
C ARG A 443 8.00 -24.28 11.92
N GLN A 444 6.89 -23.93 11.30
CA GLN A 444 5.63 -23.76 12.00
C GLN A 444 4.49 -24.30 11.12
N LEU A 445 3.65 -25.12 11.73
CA LEU A 445 2.39 -25.56 11.17
C LEU A 445 1.27 -25.02 12.05
N MET A 446 0.25 -24.41 11.47
CA MET A 446 -0.88 -23.83 12.20
C MET A 446 -2.18 -24.17 11.48
N LEU A 447 -3.18 -24.59 12.24
CA LEU A 447 -4.57 -24.69 11.83
C LEU A 447 -5.40 -23.72 12.68
N SER A 448 -6.22 -22.89 12.04
CA SER A 448 -7.18 -22.04 12.73
C SER A 448 -8.59 -22.25 12.18
N LEU A 449 -9.55 -22.22 13.09
CA LEU A 449 -10.98 -22.33 12.82
C LEU A 449 -11.67 -21.11 13.43
N SER A 450 -12.54 -20.43 12.68
CA SER A 450 -13.28 -19.29 13.17
C SER A 450 -14.75 -19.37 12.79
N ILE A 451 -15.62 -18.99 13.73
CA ILE A 451 -17.06 -19.00 13.55
C ILE A 451 -17.67 -17.72 14.12
N PRO A 452 -18.56 -17.02 13.37
CA PRO A 452 -19.35 -15.93 13.93
C PRO A 452 -20.36 -16.46 14.94
N LEU A 453 -20.55 -15.75 16.06
CA LEU A 453 -21.43 -16.11 17.15
C LEU A 453 -22.69 -15.25 17.13
N GLY A 454 -23.73 -15.73 16.47
CA GLY A 454 -25.00 -15.02 16.33
C GLY A 454 -24.89 -13.74 15.49
N SER A 455 -25.79 -12.77 15.74
CA SER A 455 -25.87 -11.49 15.04
C SER A 455 -25.14 -10.34 15.74
N SER A 456 -24.50 -10.61 16.87
CA SER A 456 -23.88 -9.58 17.76
C SER A 456 -22.57 -9.02 17.24
N GLY A 457 -22.05 -9.53 16.11
CA GLY A 457 -20.71 -9.16 15.62
C GLY A 457 -19.55 -9.83 16.39
N ALA A 458 -19.84 -10.75 17.31
CA ALA A 458 -18.86 -11.56 17.99
C ALA A 458 -18.43 -12.76 17.15
N SER A 459 -17.16 -13.16 17.30
CA SER A 459 -16.61 -14.36 16.65
C SER A 459 -15.76 -15.16 17.63
N GLY A 460 -15.89 -16.48 17.57
CA GLY A 460 -15.04 -17.42 18.26
C GLY A 460 -13.96 -17.95 17.31
N MET A 461 -12.74 -18.11 17.80
CA MET A 461 -11.62 -18.69 17.06
C MET A 461 -10.92 -19.74 17.92
N TYR A 462 -10.57 -20.86 17.30
CA TYR A 462 -9.69 -21.85 17.88
C TYR A 462 -8.52 -22.08 16.94
N SER A 463 -7.32 -22.08 17.47
CA SER A 463 -6.12 -22.40 16.70
C SER A 463 -5.22 -23.40 17.42
N VAL A 464 -4.53 -24.22 16.63
CA VAL A 464 -3.48 -25.11 17.08
C VAL A 464 -2.26 -24.92 16.21
N SER A 465 -1.10 -24.77 16.81
CA SER A 465 0.15 -24.65 16.08
C SER A 465 1.26 -25.49 16.70
N ARG A 466 2.21 -25.93 15.85
CA ARG A 466 3.39 -26.68 16.24
C ARG A 466 4.63 -26.05 15.64
N GLY A 467 5.58 -25.69 16.48
CA GLY A 467 6.86 -25.10 16.10
C GLY A 467 7.97 -26.12 15.86
N SER A 468 9.19 -25.62 15.54
CA SER A 468 10.42 -26.40 15.40
C SER A 468 10.85 -27.10 16.70
N ASP A 469 10.50 -26.50 17.82
CA ASP A 469 10.68 -27.04 19.17
C ASP A 469 9.75 -28.21 19.49
N GLN A 470 8.93 -28.62 18.50
CA GLN A 470 7.91 -29.67 18.57
C GLN A 470 6.80 -29.39 19.60
N ARG A 471 6.76 -28.22 20.22
CA ARG A 471 5.75 -27.85 21.20
C ARG A 471 4.42 -27.57 20.53
N LEU A 472 3.35 -27.97 21.20
CA LEU A 472 2.00 -27.72 20.78
C LEU A 472 1.47 -26.47 21.49
N TYR A 473 1.03 -25.51 20.70
CA TYR A 473 0.33 -24.30 21.16
C TYR A 473 -1.13 -24.38 20.78
N GLN A 474 -2.01 -24.23 21.73
CA GLN A 474 -3.46 -24.21 21.53
C GLN A 474 -3.99 -22.87 22.02
N GLN A 475 -4.90 -22.27 21.28
CA GLN A 475 -5.48 -20.97 21.61
C GLN A 475 -6.97 -20.99 21.30
N ALA A 476 -7.77 -20.50 22.23
CA ALA A 476 -9.18 -20.20 22.05
C ALA A 476 -9.41 -18.71 22.30
N SER A 477 -10.08 -18.04 21.39
CA SER A 477 -10.34 -16.60 21.45
C SER A 477 -11.79 -16.29 21.17
N LEU A 478 -12.31 -15.30 21.90
CA LEU A 478 -13.57 -14.64 21.64
C LEU A 478 -13.28 -13.17 21.39
N PHE A 479 -13.75 -12.62 20.28
CA PHE A 479 -13.53 -11.22 19.94
C PHE A 479 -14.76 -10.64 19.24
N GLY A 480 -14.91 -9.32 19.35
CA GLY A 480 -16.02 -8.63 18.73
C GLY A 480 -15.95 -7.12 18.99
N ASN A 481 -16.98 -6.44 18.53
CA ASN A 481 -17.19 -5.04 18.82
C ASN A 481 -18.59 -4.82 19.40
N THR A 482 -18.72 -3.78 20.22
CA THR A 482 -19.97 -3.43 20.90
C THR A 482 -20.13 -1.92 21.02
N LEU A 483 -21.20 -1.48 21.67
CA LEU A 483 -21.75 -0.12 21.73
C LEU A 483 -22.39 0.30 20.40
N ASP A 484 -23.17 1.37 20.43
CA ASP A 484 -24.03 1.83 19.34
C ASP A 484 -23.26 2.10 18.03
N ASP A 485 -22.07 2.73 18.16
CA ASP A 485 -21.19 3.03 17.02
C ASP A 485 -20.18 1.90 16.73
N ARG A 486 -20.28 0.75 17.42
CA ARG A 486 -19.28 -0.34 17.37
C ARG A 486 -17.86 0.14 17.65
N ASN A 487 -17.72 1.10 18.52
CA ASN A 487 -16.47 1.79 18.83
C ASN A 487 -15.70 1.20 20.03
N LEU A 488 -16.23 0.15 20.68
CA LEU A 488 -15.54 -0.65 21.67
C LEU A 488 -15.23 -2.05 21.11
N ASP A 489 -13.97 -2.31 20.83
CA ASP A 489 -13.45 -3.61 20.46
C ASP A 489 -13.08 -4.38 21.73
N TYR A 490 -13.38 -5.67 21.80
CA TYR A 490 -12.99 -6.54 22.90
C TYR A 490 -12.45 -7.87 22.39
N GLY A 491 -11.51 -8.44 23.15
CA GLY A 491 -10.96 -9.76 22.88
C GLY A 491 -10.55 -10.47 24.16
N VAL A 492 -11.01 -11.70 24.34
CA VAL A 492 -10.59 -12.60 25.42
C VAL A 492 -9.92 -13.81 24.77
N THR A 493 -8.73 -14.13 25.23
CA THR A 493 -7.97 -15.28 24.72
C THR A 493 -7.48 -16.12 25.87
N VAL A 494 -7.60 -17.42 25.73
CA VAL A 494 -6.95 -18.41 26.59
C VAL A 494 -6.07 -19.26 25.71
N ASP A 495 -4.80 -19.37 26.05
CA ASP A 495 -3.84 -20.20 25.35
C ASP A 495 -3.11 -21.16 26.31
N ARG A 496 -2.65 -22.27 25.75
CA ARG A 496 -1.91 -23.29 26.46
C ARG A 496 -0.74 -23.79 25.61
N SER A 497 0.39 -23.94 26.25
CA SER A 497 1.55 -24.62 25.68
C SER A 497 2.06 -25.70 26.63
N ASP A 498 2.76 -26.72 26.07
CA ASP A 498 3.27 -27.86 26.85
C ASP A 498 4.31 -27.43 27.91
N GLU A 499 4.97 -26.29 27.77
CA GLU A 499 6.03 -25.84 28.67
C GLU A 499 5.62 -24.64 29.54
N GLN A 500 4.82 -23.72 29.02
CA GLN A 500 4.48 -22.46 29.68
C GLN A 500 3.12 -22.51 30.37
N GLY A 501 2.48 -23.69 30.42
CA GLY A 501 1.17 -23.84 31.05
C GLY A 501 0.06 -23.10 30.32
N SER A 502 -0.94 -22.67 31.07
CA SER A 502 -2.08 -21.91 30.54
C SER A 502 -1.91 -20.41 30.79
N ARG A 503 -2.33 -19.60 29.81
CA ARG A 503 -2.32 -18.14 29.87
C ARG A 503 -3.68 -17.60 29.50
N GLY A 504 -4.05 -16.48 30.10
CA GLY A 504 -5.24 -15.71 29.77
C GLY A 504 -4.88 -14.29 29.37
N SER A 505 -5.59 -13.73 28.39
CA SER A 505 -5.47 -12.31 28.06
C SER A 505 -6.81 -11.67 27.78
N LEU A 506 -6.93 -10.42 28.15
CA LEU A 506 -8.05 -9.51 27.86
C LEU A 506 -7.51 -8.29 27.14
N ASN A 507 -8.16 -7.92 26.04
CA ASN A 507 -7.85 -6.72 25.29
C ASN A 507 -9.13 -5.91 25.09
N LEU A 508 -9.08 -4.61 25.33
CA LEU A 508 -10.16 -3.66 25.13
C LEU A 508 -9.62 -2.48 24.33
N GLY A 509 -10.34 -2.05 23.30
CA GLY A 509 -9.97 -0.89 22.49
C GLY A 509 -11.17 0.02 22.27
N TYR A 510 -11.11 1.24 22.78
CA TYR A 510 -12.17 2.24 22.59
C TYR A 510 -11.74 3.34 21.63
N ARG A 511 -12.53 3.55 20.58
CA ARG A 511 -12.37 4.63 19.59
C ARG A 511 -13.37 5.74 19.87
N GLY A 512 -12.88 6.83 20.44
CA GLY A 512 -13.68 8.03 20.69
C GLY A 512 -13.41 9.14 19.67
N ARG A 513 -14.14 10.24 19.81
CA ARG A 513 -13.97 11.43 18.95
C ARG A 513 -12.59 12.09 19.11
N TYR A 514 -11.97 11.96 20.28
CA TYR A 514 -10.71 12.62 20.63
C TYR A 514 -9.48 11.72 20.51
N GLY A 515 -9.66 10.45 20.16
CA GLY A 515 -8.58 9.49 20.06
C GLY A 515 -9.00 8.06 20.35
N ARG A 516 -8.01 7.21 20.57
CA ARG A 516 -8.17 5.79 20.86
C ARG A 516 -7.43 5.43 22.15
N VAL A 517 -8.07 4.61 22.96
CA VAL A 517 -7.51 4.03 24.18
C VAL A 517 -7.52 2.51 24.03
N ASP A 518 -6.39 1.86 24.24
CA ASP A 518 -6.25 0.41 24.22
C ASP A 518 -5.76 -0.06 25.60
N LEU A 519 -6.43 -1.05 26.18
CA LEU A 519 -6.05 -1.69 27.43
C LEU A 519 -5.85 -3.18 27.18
N GLY A 520 -4.73 -3.70 27.60
CA GLY A 520 -4.43 -5.14 27.56
C GLY A 520 -3.96 -5.65 28.91
N HIS A 521 -4.42 -6.82 29.29
CA HIS A 521 -3.94 -7.54 30.45
C HIS A 521 -3.72 -8.99 30.09
N SER A 522 -2.56 -9.53 30.47
CA SER A 522 -2.20 -10.92 30.23
C SER A 522 -1.59 -11.52 31.49
N GLN A 523 -2.02 -12.72 31.85
CA GLN A 523 -1.54 -13.44 33.03
C GLN A 523 -1.25 -14.90 32.67
N GLY A 524 -0.13 -15.41 33.15
CA GLY A 524 0.30 -16.81 32.98
C GLY A 524 1.19 -17.28 34.12
N GLU A 525 1.68 -18.51 34.02
CA GLU A 525 2.64 -19.03 35.03
C GLU A 525 3.92 -18.20 35.00
N GLY A 526 4.18 -17.49 36.11
CA GLY A 526 5.43 -16.76 36.31
C GLY A 526 5.52 -15.41 35.62
N TYR A 527 4.42 -14.85 35.06
CA TYR A 527 4.40 -13.50 34.58
C TYR A 527 3.00 -12.87 34.57
N GLU A 528 2.96 -11.58 34.71
CA GLU A 528 1.79 -10.73 34.53
C GLU A 528 2.21 -9.51 33.70
N GLN A 529 1.38 -9.12 32.74
CA GLN A 529 1.62 -7.94 31.92
C GLN A 529 0.35 -7.13 31.79
N THR A 530 0.46 -5.84 32.06
CA THR A 530 -0.60 -4.86 31.77
C THR A 530 -0.04 -3.80 30.83
N ASN A 531 -0.78 -3.50 29.75
CA ASN A 531 -0.40 -2.47 28.80
C ASN A 531 -1.54 -1.47 28.59
N LEU A 532 -1.17 -0.21 28.43
CA LEU A 532 -2.05 0.91 28.10
C LEU A 532 -1.53 1.61 26.85
N GLY A 533 -2.38 1.68 25.84
CA GLY A 533 -2.14 2.41 24.59
C GLY A 533 -3.01 3.68 24.56
N LEU A 534 -2.43 4.80 24.16
CA LEU A 534 -3.13 6.05 23.91
C LEU A 534 -2.69 6.56 22.54
N SER A 535 -3.64 6.90 21.67
CA SER A 535 -3.31 7.48 20.38
C SER A 535 -4.36 8.50 19.95
N GLY A 536 -3.93 9.53 19.26
CA GLY A 536 -4.81 10.59 18.81
C GLY A 536 -4.10 11.64 18.00
N GLY A 537 -4.88 12.59 17.48
CA GLY A 537 -4.42 13.70 16.69
C GLY A 537 -4.96 15.03 17.17
N MET A 538 -4.27 16.09 16.80
CA MET A 538 -4.65 17.47 17.03
C MET A 538 -4.43 18.28 15.77
N VAL A 539 -5.41 19.11 15.43
CA VAL A 539 -5.35 20.02 14.28
C VAL A 539 -5.59 21.44 14.80
N ALA A 540 -4.55 22.27 14.78
CA ALA A 540 -4.68 23.69 15.05
C ALA A 540 -4.90 24.44 13.73
N HIS A 541 -5.99 25.21 13.66
CA HIS A 541 -6.44 25.93 12.49
C HIS A 541 -6.86 27.36 12.87
N ALA A 542 -7.27 28.16 11.89
CA ALA A 542 -7.56 29.58 12.12
C ALA A 542 -8.62 29.84 13.20
N ASP A 543 -9.58 28.92 13.36
CA ASP A 543 -10.70 29.08 14.31
C ASP A 543 -10.49 28.34 15.64
N GLY A 544 -9.34 27.67 15.85
CA GLY A 544 -9.05 26.99 17.11
C GLY A 544 -8.28 25.66 17.00
N LEU A 545 -8.51 24.79 17.97
CA LEU A 545 -7.88 23.46 18.08
C LEU A 545 -8.95 22.37 18.09
N THR A 546 -8.85 21.43 17.17
CA THR A 546 -9.73 20.26 17.11
C THR A 546 -8.95 18.99 17.42
N LEU A 547 -9.40 18.22 18.39
CA LEU A 547 -8.85 16.90 18.73
C LEU A 547 -9.47 15.82 17.83
N SER A 548 -8.72 14.78 17.54
CA SER A 548 -9.16 13.71 16.65
C SER A 548 -8.56 12.34 16.98
N GLN A 549 -9.04 11.33 16.30
CA GLN A 549 -8.37 10.05 16.18
C GLN A 549 -6.99 10.24 15.46
N PRO A 550 -6.09 9.24 15.48
CA PRO A 550 -4.79 9.35 14.83
C PRO A 550 -4.89 9.82 13.38
N LEU A 551 -4.05 10.79 13.01
CA LEU A 551 -4.08 11.43 11.70
C LEU A 551 -3.37 10.59 10.64
N GLY A 552 -4.00 10.43 9.48
CA GLY A 552 -3.36 9.92 8.27
C GLY A 552 -2.62 11.02 7.49
N GLU A 553 -2.09 10.67 6.33
CA GLU A 553 -1.34 11.62 5.47
C GLU A 553 -2.24 12.71 4.89
N THR A 554 -3.48 12.36 4.55
CA THR A 554 -4.49 13.29 4.01
C THR A 554 -5.71 13.26 4.90
N ILE A 555 -6.09 14.41 5.41
CA ILE A 555 -7.20 14.60 6.35
C ILE A 555 -8.16 15.67 5.84
N ALA A 556 -9.40 15.70 6.35
CA ALA A 556 -10.29 16.84 6.19
C ALA A 556 -10.73 17.39 7.54
N LEU A 557 -10.80 18.70 7.62
CA LEU A 557 -11.48 19.41 8.70
C LEU A 557 -12.89 19.76 8.22
N VAL A 558 -13.89 19.20 8.86
CA VAL A 558 -15.31 19.46 8.58
C VAL A 558 -15.83 20.46 9.59
N ARG A 559 -16.55 21.49 9.14
CA ARG A 559 -17.21 22.46 9.99
C ARG A 559 -18.72 22.43 9.76
N ILE A 560 -19.46 22.28 10.84
CA ILE A 560 -20.92 22.32 10.85
C ILE A 560 -21.29 23.26 11.99
N PRO A 561 -21.61 24.53 11.68
CA PRO A 561 -21.93 25.50 12.72
C PRO A 561 -23.07 25.02 13.60
N ASP A 562 -22.97 25.25 14.89
CA ASP A 562 -23.99 24.98 15.91
C ASP A 562 -24.44 23.51 16.06
N ALA A 563 -23.66 22.56 15.50
CA ALA A 563 -23.96 21.13 15.56
C ALA A 563 -22.89 20.35 16.35
N GLU A 564 -23.08 20.19 17.67
CA GLU A 564 -22.25 19.34 18.49
C GLU A 564 -22.71 17.88 18.42
N GLY A 565 -21.74 16.92 18.42
CA GLY A 565 -22.01 15.49 18.54
C GLY A 565 -22.53 14.82 17.28
N LEU A 566 -22.60 15.53 16.15
CA LEU A 566 -23.07 14.99 14.89
C LEU A 566 -22.06 13.98 14.33
N ALA A 567 -22.52 12.74 14.07
CA ALA A 567 -21.67 11.66 13.58
C ALA A 567 -21.46 11.75 12.06
N LEU A 568 -20.24 11.44 11.62
CA LEU A 568 -19.95 11.23 10.20
C LEU A 568 -20.22 9.78 9.81
N GLN A 569 -20.97 9.57 8.71
CA GLN A 569 -21.24 8.23 8.21
C GLN A 569 -19.94 7.54 7.78
N SER A 570 -19.85 6.25 8.01
CA SER A 570 -18.68 5.42 7.67
C SER A 570 -17.37 5.77 8.39
N GLN A 571 -17.44 6.62 9.42
CA GLN A 571 -16.29 7.01 10.26
C GLN A 571 -16.60 6.70 11.73
N VAL A 572 -16.16 5.53 12.19
CA VAL A 572 -16.45 5.05 13.55
C VAL A 572 -15.90 6.03 14.60
N GLY A 573 -16.78 6.53 15.48
CA GLY A 573 -16.41 7.41 16.58
C GLY A 573 -16.08 8.86 16.18
N VAL A 574 -16.11 9.23 14.89
CA VAL A 574 -15.89 10.63 14.47
C VAL A 574 -17.17 11.42 14.59
N ARG A 575 -17.13 12.46 15.43
CA ARG A 575 -18.25 13.36 15.72
C ARG A 575 -17.77 14.80 15.84
N THR A 576 -18.64 15.75 15.52
CA THR A 576 -18.37 17.17 15.72
C THR A 576 -18.16 17.51 17.21
N ASP A 577 -17.21 18.39 17.48
CA ASP A 577 -16.94 18.92 18.82
C ASP A 577 -17.94 20.05 19.21
N GLY A 578 -17.75 20.66 20.41
CA GLY A 578 -18.59 21.74 20.91
C GLY A 578 -18.56 23.02 20.07
N SER A 579 -17.60 23.15 19.14
CA SER A 579 -17.48 24.26 18.20
C SER A 579 -17.97 23.89 16.79
N GLY A 580 -18.54 22.68 16.61
CA GLY A 580 -19.04 22.18 15.34
C GLY A 580 -17.94 21.68 14.38
N TYR A 581 -16.72 21.39 14.90
CA TYR A 581 -15.63 20.87 14.06
C TYR A 581 -15.45 19.35 14.26
N ALA A 582 -15.11 18.67 13.16
CA ALA A 582 -14.67 17.27 13.20
C ALA A 582 -13.51 17.08 12.23
N VAL A 583 -12.56 16.24 12.59
CA VAL A 583 -11.48 15.82 11.69
C VAL A 583 -11.79 14.44 11.14
N VAL A 584 -11.82 14.31 9.81
CA VAL A 584 -11.80 13.02 9.13
C VAL A 584 -10.35 12.59 8.99
N PRO A 585 -9.93 11.54 9.70
CA PRO A 585 -8.51 11.27 9.87
C PRO A 585 -7.82 10.64 8.64
N SER A 586 -8.58 10.18 7.66
CA SER A 586 -8.02 9.56 6.46
C SER A 586 -8.89 9.80 5.24
N LEU A 587 -8.30 10.37 4.20
CA LEU A 587 -8.89 10.57 2.88
C LEU A 587 -7.98 10.02 1.80
N THR A 588 -8.56 9.70 0.65
CA THR A 588 -7.78 9.30 -0.53
C THR A 588 -7.28 10.56 -1.25
N PRO A 589 -5.96 10.77 -1.37
CA PRO A 589 -5.40 11.95 -2.02
C PRO A 589 -5.78 11.97 -3.51
N TYR A 590 -5.91 13.17 -4.09
CA TYR A 590 -6.19 13.44 -5.50
C TYR A 590 -7.48 12.78 -6.02
N ARG A 591 -8.45 12.52 -5.14
CA ARG A 591 -9.76 11.93 -5.46
C ARG A 591 -10.88 12.77 -4.91
N SER A 592 -12.07 12.59 -5.48
CA SER A 592 -13.30 13.09 -4.86
C SER A 592 -13.63 12.19 -3.66
N ASN A 593 -13.59 12.77 -2.46
CA ASN A 593 -13.97 12.10 -1.23
C ASN A 593 -15.36 12.56 -0.82
N ARG A 594 -16.31 11.64 -0.72
CA ARG A 594 -17.68 11.94 -0.28
C ARG A 594 -17.78 11.75 1.23
N LEU A 595 -18.07 12.83 1.93
CA LEU A 595 -18.36 12.84 3.35
C LEU A 595 -19.87 12.98 3.54
N ALA A 596 -20.48 12.09 4.30
CA ALA A 596 -21.89 12.12 4.60
C ALA A 596 -22.10 12.24 6.12
N LEU A 597 -23.08 13.02 6.53
CA LEU A 597 -23.47 13.20 7.92
C LEU A 597 -24.58 12.24 8.27
N SER A 598 -24.55 11.73 9.49
CA SER A 598 -25.67 10.98 10.06
C SER A 598 -26.63 11.97 10.71
N LEU A 599 -27.84 12.03 10.17
CA LEU A 599 -28.90 12.85 10.75
C LEU A 599 -29.54 12.20 11.99
N ASN A 600 -29.16 10.97 12.32
CA ASN A 600 -29.63 10.28 13.50
C ASN A 600 -29.07 10.96 14.76
N GLY A 601 -29.93 11.53 15.58
CA GLY A 601 -29.56 12.22 16.83
C GLY A 601 -29.58 13.75 16.77
N LEU A 602 -29.97 14.34 15.64
CA LEU A 602 -30.33 15.75 15.59
C LEU A 602 -31.62 15.96 16.40
N GLY A 603 -31.56 16.86 17.39
CA GLY A 603 -32.76 17.36 18.06
C GLY A 603 -33.68 18.03 17.00
N GLY A 604 -35.00 18.02 17.24
CA GLY A 604 -35.99 18.49 16.28
C GLY A 604 -35.89 19.96 15.84
N ASP A 605 -34.86 20.69 16.27
CA ASP A 605 -34.65 22.12 16.00
C ASP A 605 -33.56 22.41 14.97
N VAL A 606 -32.99 21.39 14.30
CA VAL A 606 -31.94 21.59 13.29
C VAL A 606 -32.50 21.43 11.88
N GLU A 607 -32.57 22.52 11.13
CA GLU A 607 -32.96 22.54 9.73
C GLU A 607 -31.72 22.41 8.86
N VAL A 608 -31.68 21.36 8.00
CA VAL A 608 -30.61 21.19 7.02
C VAL A 608 -31.00 21.95 5.76
N LEU A 609 -30.36 23.09 5.55
CA LEU A 609 -30.47 23.81 4.27
C LEU A 609 -29.71 23.05 3.18
N THR A 610 -30.43 22.59 2.14
CA THR A 610 -29.88 21.86 0.98
C THR A 610 -29.30 22.79 -0.06
#